data_28624f6b797f8f6b0931e873ec19e4dd
#
_entry.id   28624f6b797f8f6b0931e873ec19e4dd
#
_cell.length_a   1.000
_cell.length_b   1.000
_cell.length_c   1.000
_cell.angle_alpha   90.00
_cell.angle_beta   90.00
_cell.angle_gamma   90.00
#
_symmetry.space_group_name_H-M   'P 1'
#
loop_
_entity.id
_entity.type
_entity.pdbx_description
1 polymer ?
#
loop_
_entity_poly.entity_id
_entity_poly.type
_entity_poly.pdbx_seq_one_letter_code
_entity_poly.pdbx_strand_id
1 'polypeptide(L)'
;MDIYTDIKRLASQLKISNFSIPEIRVEKNAILHIRELIKRKQWKNIVVVYDQNTYLAAGEKLIKFLMNDFEEVIGININENEHGQVIANEESLVQVFIKTPNDADVLIAVGSGTIHDIVRFVGHKMNIPFISVPTAASVDGFTSKGAPLILRGVKQTIQTAAPIAVFADIDVIKAAPREMAAAGFGDILGKYTSLLDWEISKLVGNEPFHEGAASLTRKALETCVEYVEEISNADEKGITILMNVLIESGLVMQILDSLDLLPEPSIIYLIIGKCIC
;
A
#
# COMPACT_ATOMS: atom_id res chain seq x y z
N MET A 1 15.53 -0.96 -17.95
CA MET A 1 16.11 -1.73 -16.82
C MET A 1 14.96 -1.99 -15.89
N ASP A 2 14.74 -3.21 -15.43
CA ASP A 2 13.62 -3.54 -14.57
C ASP A 2 13.81 -2.89 -13.19
N ILE A 3 12.86 -2.05 -12.77
CA ILE A 3 12.94 -1.29 -11.52
C ILE A 3 13.04 -2.20 -10.29
N TYR A 4 12.42 -3.37 -10.34
CA TYR A 4 12.53 -4.36 -9.26
C TYR A 4 13.97 -4.86 -9.08
N THR A 5 14.75 -4.91 -10.17
CA THR A 5 16.19 -5.22 -10.13
C THR A 5 16.96 -4.10 -9.45
N ASP A 6 16.63 -2.84 -9.72
CA ASP A 6 17.27 -1.68 -9.08
C ASP A 6 16.94 -1.62 -7.58
N ILE A 7 15.70 -1.88 -7.21
CA ILE A 7 15.24 -1.96 -5.81
C ILE A 7 15.95 -3.10 -5.06
N LYS A 8 16.04 -4.30 -5.65
CA LYS A 8 16.77 -5.44 -5.06
C LYS A 8 18.24 -5.12 -4.86
N ARG A 9 18.87 -4.47 -5.85
CA ARG A 9 20.26 -4.05 -5.76
C ARG A 9 20.47 -3.06 -4.62
N LEU A 10 19.59 -2.06 -4.48
CA LEU A 10 19.63 -1.11 -3.38
C LEU A 10 19.51 -1.81 -2.02
N ALA A 11 18.51 -2.68 -1.84
CA ALA A 11 18.34 -3.45 -0.61
C ALA A 11 19.56 -4.31 -0.26
N SER A 12 20.19 -4.93 -1.27
CA SER A 12 21.41 -5.70 -1.10
C SER A 12 22.61 -4.82 -0.68
N GLN A 13 22.79 -3.66 -1.32
CA GLN A 13 23.84 -2.70 -0.97
C GLN A 13 23.71 -2.21 0.47
N LEU A 14 22.49 -2.02 0.93
CA LEU A 14 22.16 -1.58 2.29
C LEU A 14 22.14 -2.74 3.30
N LYS A 15 22.43 -3.98 2.87
CA LYS A 15 22.47 -5.18 3.72
C LYS A 15 21.18 -5.44 4.51
N ILE A 16 20.03 -5.11 3.92
CA ILE A 16 18.72 -5.34 4.56
C ILE A 16 18.38 -6.83 4.45
N SER A 17 18.57 -7.57 5.54
CA SER A 17 18.45 -9.03 5.57
C SER A 17 17.02 -9.55 5.34
N ASN A 18 16.02 -8.77 5.68
CA ASN A 18 14.60 -9.17 5.66
C ASN A 18 13.79 -8.46 4.57
N PHE A 19 14.44 -7.86 3.58
CA PHE A 19 13.75 -7.24 2.46
C PHE A 19 13.35 -8.31 1.44
N SER A 20 12.06 -8.38 1.16
CA SER A 20 11.55 -9.19 0.06
C SER A 20 10.55 -8.37 -0.75
N ILE A 21 10.68 -8.38 -2.06
CA ILE A 21 9.65 -7.83 -2.93
C ILE A 21 8.48 -8.80 -2.91
N PRO A 22 7.25 -8.34 -2.60
CA PRO A 22 6.06 -9.18 -2.67
C PRO A 22 5.83 -9.67 -4.12
N GLU A 23 4.97 -10.66 -4.29
CA GLU A 23 4.44 -10.98 -5.63
C GLU A 23 3.59 -9.80 -6.09
N ILE A 24 3.97 -9.14 -7.20
CA ILE A 24 3.27 -7.95 -7.71
C ILE A 24 2.70 -8.25 -9.09
N ARG A 25 1.42 -7.98 -9.28
CA ARG A 25 0.72 -8.04 -10.56
C ARG A 25 -0.06 -6.77 -10.77
N VAL A 26 0.27 -6.06 -11.84
CA VAL A 26 -0.42 -4.84 -12.29
C VAL A 26 -0.93 -5.10 -13.70
N GLU A 27 -2.10 -5.72 -13.79
CA GLU A 27 -2.67 -6.19 -15.05
C GLU A 27 -4.19 -6.35 -14.93
N LYS A 28 -4.88 -6.56 -16.06
CA LYS A 28 -6.30 -6.90 -16.05
C LYS A 28 -6.52 -8.26 -15.41
N ASN A 29 -7.59 -8.37 -14.64
CA ASN A 29 -7.96 -9.58 -13.89
C ASN A 29 -6.87 -10.06 -12.89
N ALA A 30 -6.00 -9.16 -12.44
CA ALA A 30 -4.95 -9.50 -11.47
C ALA A 30 -5.51 -10.21 -10.22
N ILE A 31 -6.71 -9.84 -9.75
CA ILE A 31 -7.38 -10.45 -8.59
C ILE A 31 -7.62 -11.96 -8.74
N LEU A 32 -7.68 -12.49 -9.95
CA LEU A 32 -7.90 -13.93 -10.17
C LEU A 32 -6.69 -14.78 -9.82
N HIS A 33 -5.49 -14.19 -9.79
CA HIS A 33 -4.25 -14.88 -9.39
C HIS A 33 -4.13 -15.10 -7.89
N ILE A 34 -4.96 -14.43 -7.08
CA ILE A 34 -5.01 -14.61 -5.61
C ILE A 34 -5.28 -16.08 -5.26
N ARG A 35 -6.18 -16.74 -5.99
CA ARG A 35 -6.52 -18.16 -5.81
C ARG A 35 -5.29 -19.06 -5.90
N GLU A 36 -4.42 -18.82 -6.87
CA GLU A 36 -3.21 -19.62 -7.08
C GLU A 36 -2.22 -19.43 -5.94
N LEU A 37 -2.07 -18.18 -5.44
CA LEU A 37 -1.25 -17.88 -4.28
C LEU A 37 -1.77 -18.60 -3.03
N ILE A 38 -3.08 -18.55 -2.75
CA ILE A 38 -3.71 -19.19 -1.61
C ILE A 38 -3.50 -20.71 -1.68
N LYS A 39 -3.73 -21.34 -2.86
CA LYS A 39 -3.49 -22.79 -3.06
C LYS A 39 -2.02 -23.16 -2.85
N ARG A 40 -1.09 -22.37 -3.36
CA ARG A 40 0.37 -22.58 -3.19
C ARG A 40 0.81 -22.47 -1.73
N LYS A 41 0.16 -21.60 -0.94
CA LYS A 41 0.39 -21.42 0.49
C LYS A 41 -0.36 -22.43 1.36
N GLN A 42 -1.28 -23.20 0.77
CA GLN A 42 -2.15 -24.17 1.46
C GLN A 42 -3.04 -23.53 2.55
N TRP A 43 -3.41 -22.25 2.36
CA TRP A 43 -4.30 -21.53 3.26
C TRP A 43 -5.75 -21.94 3.08
N LYS A 44 -6.50 -21.98 4.17
CA LYS A 44 -7.89 -22.40 4.22
C LYS A 44 -8.82 -21.32 4.75
N ASN A 45 -8.39 -20.60 5.80
CA ASN A 45 -9.17 -19.60 6.50
C ASN A 45 -8.84 -18.21 5.97
N ILE A 46 -9.65 -17.71 5.05
CA ILE A 46 -9.41 -16.51 4.29
C ILE A 46 -10.33 -15.38 4.79
N VAL A 47 -9.77 -14.23 5.12
CA VAL A 47 -10.54 -13.06 5.55
C VAL A 47 -10.36 -11.95 4.52
N VAL A 48 -11.46 -11.46 3.97
CA VAL A 48 -11.50 -10.34 3.01
C VAL A 48 -12.08 -9.11 3.69
N VAL A 49 -11.30 -8.04 3.79
CA VAL A 49 -11.68 -6.79 4.48
C VAL A 49 -11.91 -5.69 3.46
N TYR A 50 -13.03 -4.97 3.59
CA TYR A 50 -13.48 -3.94 2.65
C TYR A 50 -14.42 -2.95 3.35
N ASP A 51 -14.75 -1.85 2.69
CA ASP A 51 -15.89 -0.99 2.99
C ASP A 51 -17.00 -1.20 1.93
N GLN A 52 -18.13 -0.52 2.10
CA GLN A 52 -19.26 -0.67 1.20
C GLN A 52 -18.91 -0.34 -0.27
N ASN A 53 -18.11 0.69 -0.51
CA ASN A 53 -17.73 1.12 -1.85
C ASN A 53 -16.78 0.11 -2.50
N THR A 54 -15.79 -0.34 -1.76
CA THR A 54 -14.77 -1.29 -2.24
C THR A 54 -15.30 -2.72 -2.33
N TYR A 55 -16.34 -3.06 -1.55
CA TYR A 55 -17.12 -4.27 -1.75
C TYR A 55 -17.74 -4.31 -3.14
N LEU A 56 -18.43 -3.25 -3.54
CA LEU A 56 -19.07 -3.16 -4.85
C LEU A 56 -18.04 -3.12 -5.99
N ALA A 57 -16.90 -2.45 -5.78
CA ALA A 57 -15.85 -2.32 -6.79
C ALA A 57 -15.13 -3.65 -7.10
N ALA A 58 -14.80 -4.43 -6.08
CA ALA A 58 -14.01 -5.65 -6.22
C ALA A 58 -14.32 -6.74 -5.20
N GLY A 59 -14.73 -6.39 -3.97
CA GLY A 59 -14.88 -7.34 -2.85
C GLY A 59 -15.88 -8.44 -3.15
N GLU A 60 -17.07 -8.10 -3.67
CA GLU A 60 -18.10 -9.07 -4.02
C GLU A 60 -17.61 -10.10 -5.05
N LYS A 61 -16.99 -9.62 -6.13
CA LYS A 61 -16.43 -10.47 -7.19
C LYS A 61 -15.36 -11.39 -6.62
N LEU A 62 -14.46 -10.87 -5.80
CA LEU A 62 -13.37 -11.63 -5.22
C LEU A 62 -13.88 -12.71 -4.26
N ILE A 63 -14.79 -12.36 -3.34
CA ILE A 63 -15.35 -13.30 -2.36
C ILE A 63 -16.09 -14.44 -3.10
N LYS A 64 -16.98 -14.13 -4.04
CA LYS A 64 -17.67 -15.14 -4.85
C LYS A 64 -16.71 -16.04 -5.61
N PHE A 65 -15.63 -15.47 -6.15
CA PHE A 65 -14.61 -16.22 -6.86
C PHE A 65 -13.85 -17.19 -5.93
N LEU A 66 -13.48 -16.74 -4.72
CA LEU A 66 -12.78 -17.57 -3.75
C LEU A 66 -13.67 -18.67 -3.16
N MET A 67 -14.94 -18.40 -2.89
CA MET A 67 -15.90 -19.38 -2.39
C MET A 67 -16.14 -20.59 -3.32
N ASN A 68 -15.75 -20.50 -4.58
CA ASN A 68 -15.82 -21.67 -5.49
C ASN A 68 -14.74 -22.72 -5.19
N ASP A 69 -13.66 -22.35 -4.52
CA ASP A 69 -12.50 -23.22 -4.27
C ASP A 69 -12.17 -23.40 -2.79
N PHE A 70 -12.68 -22.51 -1.91
CA PHE A 70 -12.36 -22.50 -0.49
C PHE A 70 -13.64 -22.44 0.35
N GLU A 71 -13.70 -23.27 1.39
CA GLU A 71 -14.88 -23.39 2.27
C GLU A 71 -14.97 -22.22 3.27
N GLU A 72 -13.83 -21.74 3.77
CA GLU A 72 -13.76 -20.73 4.82
C GLU A 72 -13.30 -19.37 4.23
N VAL A 73 -14.26 -18.62 3.66
CA VAL A 73 -14.05 -17.26 3.17
C VAL A 73 -14.96 -16.30 3.93
N ILE A 74 -14.38 -15.47 4.78
CA ILE A 74 -15.10 -14.52 5.62
C ILE A 74 -14.93 -13.10 5.06
N GLY A 75 -16.04 -12.43 4.79
CA GLY A 75 -16.06 -11.02 4.42
C GLY A 75 -16.26 -10.12 5.64
N ILE A 76 -15.38 -9.16 5.84
CA ILE A 76 -15.51 -8.14 6.90
C ILE A 76 -15.76 -6.78 6.25
N ASN A 77 -16.98 -6.28 6.37
CA ASN A 77 -17.32 -4.91 6.05
C ASN A 77 -16.98 -4.01 7.24
N ILE A 78 -16.15 -2.98 6.99
CA ILE A 78 -15.89 -1.91 7.96
C ILE A 78 -16.99 -0.87 7.79
N ASN A 79 -17.69 -0.57 8.88
CA ASN A 79 -18.77 0.41 8.85
C ASN A 79 -18.23 1.83 8.73
N GLU A 80 -18.92 2.63 7.96
CA GLU A 80 -18.69 4.06 7.86
C GLU A 80 -19.08 4.77 9.17
N ASN A 81 -18.44 5.91 9.42
CA ASN A 81 -18.82 6.81 10.50
C ASN A 81 -20.09 7.60 10.13
N GLU A 82 -20.54 8.52 11.01
CA GLU A 82 -21.71 9.39 10.79
C GLU A 82 -21.60 10.31 9.55
N HIS A 83 -20.38 10.46 9.00
CA HIS A 83 -20.11 11.26 7.80
C HIS A 83 -19.99 10.40 6.52
N GLY A 84 -20.28 9.10 6.59
CA GLY A 84 -20.19 8.18 5.45
C GLY A 84 -18.74 7.85 5.05
N GLN A 85 -17.81 7.89 6.01
CA GLN A 85 -16.39 7.65 5.76
C GLN A 85 -15.85 6.54 6.66
N VAL A 86 -14.98 5.70 6.10
CA VAL A 86 -14.14 4.79 6.88
C VAL A 86 -12.82 5.50 7.18
N ILE A 87 -12.46 5.55 8.46
CA ILE A 87 -11.24 6.18 8.96
C ILE A 87 -10.37 5.10 9.62
N ALA A 88 -9.06 5.13 9.41
CA ALA A 88 -8.13 4.23 10.08
C ALA A 88 -7.91 4.64 11.55
N ASN A 89 -8.90 4.42 12.39
CA ASN A 89 -8.93 4.76 13.82
C ASN A 89 -9.22 3.54 14.69
N GLU A 90 -9.28 3.74 16.00
CA GLU A 90 -9.53 2.68 16.98
C GLU A 90 -10.83 1.91 16.68
N GLU A 91 -11.88 2.59 16.27
CA GLU A 91 -13.18 1.98 16.00
C GLU A 91 -13.09 1.00 14.83
N SER A 92 -12.50 1.41 13.70
CA SER A 92 -12.31 0.56 12.52
C SER A 92 -11.35 -0.61 12.81
N LEU A 93 -10.29 -0.37 13.59
CA LEU A 93 -9.38 -1.42 14.02
C LEU A 93 -10.09 -2.49 14.84
N VAL A 94 -10.90 -2.08 15.82
CA VAL A 94 -11.63 -2.99 16.70
C VAL A 94 -12.66 -3.81 15.90
N GLN A 95 -13.36 -3.19 14.93
CA GLN A 95 -14.29 -3.93 14.05
C GLN A 95 -13.60 -5.10 13.34
N VAL A 96 -12.41 -4.89 12.79
CA VAL A 96 -11.65 -5.95 12.10
C VAL A 96 -11.10 -6.96 13.09
N PHE A 97 -10.53 -6.51 14.21
CA PHE A 97 -9.99 -7.40 15.25
C PHE A 97 -11.02 -8.41 15.77
N ILE A 98 -12.21 -7.95 16.14
CA ILE A 98 -13.25 -8.79 16.73
C ILE A 98 -13.79 -9.81 15.72
N LYS A 99 -13.88 -9.42 14.44
CA LYS A 99 -14.45 -10.28 13.39
C LYS A 99 -13.45 -11.23 12.76
N THR A 100 -12.14 -11.00 12.96
CA THR A 100 -11.08 -11.87 12.42
C THR A 100 -10.92 -13.10 13.30
N PRO A 101 -11.11 -14.32 12.78
CA PRO A 101 -10.86 -15.56 13.52
C PRO A 101 -9.38 -15.66 13.93
N ASN A 102 -9.13 -16.28 15.10
CA ASN A 102 -7.76 -16.48 15.60
C ASN A 102 -6.93 -17.43 14.71
N ASP A 103 -7.58 -18.28 13.96
CA ASP A 103 -7.00 -19.27 13.05
C ASP A 103 -7.03 -18.81 11.58
N ALA A 104 -7.26 -17.53 11.32
CA ALA A 104 -7.18 -16.96 9.98
C ALA A 104 -5.75 -17.10 9.42
N ASP A 105 -5.64 -17.63 8.20
CA ASP A 105 -4.36 -17.84 7.52
C ASP A 105 -3.86 -16.57 6.80
N VAL A 106 -4.80 -15.76 6.31
CA VAL A 106 -4.51 -14.57 5.52
C VAL A 106 -5.61 -13.52 5.61
N LEU A 107 -5.21 -12.24 5.66
CA LEU A 107 -6.10 -11.12 5.44
C LEU A 107 -5.92 -10.59 4.01
N ILE A 108 -7.01 -10.22 3.35
CA ILE A 108 -6.99 -9.59 2.02
C ILE A 108 -7.58 -8.19 2.17
N ALA A 109 -6.75 -7.17 1.96
CA ALA A 109 -7.18 -5.77 1.98
C ALA A 109 -7.73 -5.38 0.61
N VAL A 110 -9.03 -5.22 0.49
CA VAL A 110 -9.68 -4.77 -0.75
C VAL A 110 -10.10 -3.31 -0.57
N GLY A 111 -9.32 -2.37 -1.12
CA GLY A 111 -9.61 -0.97 -0.90
C GLY A 111 -8.53 0.01 -1.34
N SER A 112 -8.65 1.25 -0.87
CA SER A 112 -7.62 2.27 -0.97
C SER A 112 -6.71 2.29 0.28
N GLY A 113 -5.95 3.34 0.50
CA GLY A 113 -4.99 3.44 1.60
C GLY A 113 -5.56 3.10 2.97
N THR A 114 -6.74 3.64 3.31
CA THR A 114 -7.37 3.45 4.62
C THR A 114 -7.60 1.97 4.98
N ILE A 115 -8.17 1.20 4.04
CA ILE A 115 -8.40 -0.25 4.26
C ILE A 115 -7.07 -0.98 4.43
N HIS A 116 -6.05 -0.60 3.63
CA HIS A 116 -4.72 -1.19 3.73
C HIS A 116 -4.06 -0.91 5.07
N ASP A 117 -4.17 0.30 5.60
CA ASP A 117 -3.59 0.68 6.89
C ASP A 117 -4.23 -0.09 8.05
N ILE A 118 -5.56 -0.24 8.02
CA ILE A 118 -6.31 -1.02 9.01
C ILE A 118 -5.89 -2.50 8.95
N VAL A 119 -5.92 -3.11 7.77
CA VAL A 119 -5.61 -4.54 7.59
C VAL A 119 -4.15 -4.83 7.90
N ARG A 120 -3.24 -3.97 7.46
CA ARG A 120 -1.81 -4.07 7.74
C ARG A 120 -1.53 -4.05 9.23
N PHE A 121 -2.14 -3.14 9.97
CA PHE A 121 -1.99 -3.05 11.42
C PHE A 121 -2.56 -4.28 12.13
N VAL A 122 -3.79 -4.68 11.80
CA VAL A 122 -4.44 -5.86 12.41
C VAL A 122 -3.66 -7.14 12.09
N GLY A 123 -3.28 -7.35 10.82
CA GLY A 123 -2.49 -8.51 10.42
C GLY A 123 -1.16 -8.58 11.15
N HIS A 124 -0.45 -7.43 11.29
CA HIS A 124 0.78 -7.37 12.06
C HIS A 124 0.57 -7.74 13.54
N LYS A 125 -0.47 -7.22 14.19
CA LYS A 125 -0.75 -7.48 15.60
C LYS A 125 -1.22 -8.92 15.87
N MET A 126 -1.93 -9.52 14.93
CA MET A 126 -2.38 -10.92 15.01
C MET A 126 -1.36 -11.91 14.42
N ASN A 127 -0.23 -11.43 13.88
CA ASN A 127 0.76 -12.25 13.17
C ASN A 127 0.17 -13.01 11.98
N ILE A 128 -0.77 -12.40 11.28
CA ILE A 128 -1.41 -12.93 10.07
C ILE A 128 -0.87 -12.16 8.86
N PRO A 129 -0.35 -12.83 7.82
CA PRO A 129 0.09 -12.16 6.59
C PRO A 129 -1.09 -11.52 5.86
N PHE A 130 -0.82 -10.45 5.08
CA PHE A 130 -1.88 -9.86 4.29
C PHE A 130 -1.50 -9.70 2.81
N ILE A 131 -2.55 -9.71 1.96
CA ILE A 131 -2.49 -9.47 0.52
C ILE A 131 -3.12 -8.09 0.26
N SER A 132 -2.46 -7.28 -0.56
CA SER A 132 -2.94 -5.98 -1.01
C SER A 132 -3.72 -6.12 -2.32
N VAL A 133 -4.95 -5.61 -2.34
CA VAL A 133 -5.83 -5.52 -3.52
C VAL A 133 -6.28 -4.06 -3.65
N PRO A 134 -5.47 -3.20 -4.28
CA PRO A 134 -5.82 -1.81 -4.51
C PRO A 134 -7.06 -1.68 -5.40
N THR A 135 -8.00 -0.83 -5.00
CA THR A 135 -9.18 -0.49 -5.82
C THR A 135 -9.09 0.87 -6.47
N ALA A 136 -8.06 1.65 -6.16
CA ALA A 136 -7.77 2.95 -6.77
C ALA A 136 -6.26 3.23 -6.73
N ALA A 137 -5.74 3.97 -7.70
CA ALA A 137 -4.34 4.42 -7.73
C ALA A 137 -4.20 5.74 -6.96
N SER A 138 -4.36 5.72 -5.62
CA SER A 138 -4.54 6.92 -4.81
C SER A 138 -3.40 7.27 -3.87
N VAL A 139 -2.54 6.31 -3.53
CA VAL A 139 -1.41 6.47 -2.60
C VAL A 139 -0.30 5.47 -2.91
N ASP A 140 0.91 5.73 -2.45
CA ASP A 140 2.04 4.80 -2.57
C ASP A 140 2.13 3.78 -1.42
N GLY A 141 1.19 3.84 -0.47
CA GLY A 141 1.17 2.99 0.71
C GLY A 141 0.91 1.50 0.49
N PHE A 142 0.60 1.05 -0.73
CA PHE A 142 0.21 -0.34 -0.98
C PHE A 142 1.30 -1.37 -0.69
N THR A 143 2.56 -0.99 -0.79
CA THR A 143 3.73 -1.85 -0.55
C THR A 143 4.54 -1.45 0.68
N SER A 144 4.22 -0.34 1.35
CA SER A 144 4.96 0.14 2.53
C SER A 144 4.72 -0.72 3.78
N LYS A 145 5.50 -0.48 4.84
CA LYS A 145 5.33 -1.08 6.18
C LYS A 145 4.62 -0.17 7.16
N GLY A 146 4.58 1.12 6.89
CA GLY A 146 3.94 2.10 7.75
C GLY A 146 2.41 2.02 7.67
N ALA A 147 1.74 2.05 8.80
CA ALA A 147 0.28 2.19 8.90
C ALA A 147 -0.05 3.54 9.57
N PRO A 148 -0.41 4.58 8.80
CA PRO A 148 -0.93 5.82 9.37
C PRO A 148 -2.30 5.60 10.01
N LEU A 149 -2.37 5.76 11.33
CA LEU A 149 -3.59 5.58 12.11
C LEU A 149 -3.94 6.87 12.85
N ILE A 150 -5.21 7.13 13.06
CA ILE A 150 -5.70 8.20 13.93
C ILE A 150 -6.00 7.60 15.29
N LEU A 151 -5.11 7.82 16.25
CA LEU A 151 -5.25 7.32 17.62
C LEU A 151 -5.46 8.48 18.59
N ARG A 152 -6.60 8.47 19.30
CA ARG A 152 -7.03 9.56 20.18
C ARG A 152 -7.04 10.94 19.48
N GLY A 153 -7.47 10.96 18.21
CA GLY A 153 -7.51 12.16 17.40
C GLY A 153 -6.16 12.64 16.84
N VAL A 154 -5.07 11.90 17.06
CA VAL A 154 -3.72 12.24 16.56
C VAL A 154 -3.30 11.22 15.52
N LYS A 155 -2.87 11.70 14.34
CA LYS A 155 -2.30 10.84 13.29
C LYS A 155 -0.91 10.36 13.70
N GLN A 156 -0.74 9.05 13.74
CA GLN A 156 0.53 8.38 14.09
C GLN A 156 0.80 7.27 13.08
N THR A 157 2.00 7.20 12.55
CA THR A 157 2.42 6.09 11.69
C THR A 157 3.02 4.98 12.56
N ILE A 158 2.37 3.82 12.54
CA ILE A 158 2.84 2.64 13.28
C ILE A 158 3.59 1.72 12.31
N GLN A 159 4.80 1.34 12.66
CA GLN A 159 5.57 0.36 11.89
C GLN A 159 4.97 -1.04 12.04
N THR A 160 4.77 -1.69 10.91
CA THR A 160 4.09 -2.99 10.82
C THR A 160 4.80 -3.91 9.80
N ALA A 161 4.05 -4.76 9.10
CA ALA A 161 4.56 -5.64 8.06
C ALA A 161 4.14 -5.20 6.66
N ALA A 162 5.00 -5.43 5.68
CA ALA A 162 4.66 -5.27 4.27
C ALA A 162 3.68 -6.36 3.82
N PRO A 163 2.87 -6.13 2.76
CA PRO A 163 2.07 -7.18 2.15
C PRO A 163 2.96 -8.28 1.56
N ILE A 164 2.48 -9.49 1.52
CA ILE A 164 3.18 -10.61 0.86
C ILE A 164 2.92 -10.66 -0.64
N ALA A 165 1.85 -10.04 -1.09
CA ALA A 165 1.51 -9.89 -2.51
C ALA A 165 0.66 -8.64 -2.73
N VAL A 166 0.73 -8.10 -3.97
CA VAL A 166 -0.09 -6.99 -4.47
C VAL A 166 -0.73 -7.41 -5.79
N PHE A 167 -2.04 -7.39 -5.83
CA PHE A 167 -2.82 -7.69 -7.03
C PHE A 167 -3.64 -6.46 -7.43
N ALA A 168 -3.05 -5.62 -8.27
CA ALA A 168 -3.63 -4.38 -8.79
C ALA A 168 -4.36 -4.67 -10.11
N ASP A 169 -5.66 -4.90 -10.03
CA ASP A 169 -6.51 -5.16 -11.19
C ASP A 169 -6.85 -3.84 -11.89
N ILE A 170 -6.32 -3.66 -13.09
CA ILE A 170 -6.43 -2.40 -13.84
C ILE A 170 -7.89 -2.08 -14.20
N ASP A 171 -8.74 -3.08 -14.44
CA ASP A 171 -10.15 -2.82 -14.75
C ASP A 171 -10.90 -2.29 -13.51
N VAL A 172 -10.54 -2.75 -12.32
CA VAL A 172 -11.09 -2.24 -11.05
C VAL A 172 -10.59 -0.82 -10.78
N ILE A 173 -9.27 -0.60 -10.86
CA ILE A 173 -8.64 0.68 -10.53
C ILE A 173 -9.09 1.79 -11.49
N LYS A 174 -9.21 1.47 -12.77
CA LYS A 174 -9.68 2.40 -13.80
C LYS A 174 -11.15 2.83 -13.60
N ALA A 175 -11.96 1.99 -12.97
CA ALA A 175 -13.36 2.30 -12.66
C ALA A 175 -13.52 3.20 -11.43
N ALA A 176 -12.45 3.44 -10.67
CA ALA A 176 -12.47 4.35 -9.52
C ALA A 176 -12.70 5.82 -9.95
N PRO A 177 -13.20 6.68 -9.05
CA PRO A 177 -13.32 8.11 -9.31
C PRO A 177 -11.98 8.74 -9.73
N ARG A 178 -12.00 9.65 -10.71
CA ARG A 178 -10.78 10.29 -11.24
C ARG A 178 -9.99 11.05 -10.18
N GLU A 179 -10.69 11.56 -9.17
CA GLU A 179 -10.10 12.24 -8.02
C GLU A 179 -9.12 11.34 -7.26
N MET A 180 -9.35 10.03 -7.28
CA MET A 180 -8.43 9.07 -6.64
C MET A 180 -7.11 8.95 -7.42
N ALA A 181 -7.15 8.95 -8.75
CA ALA A 181 -5.93 8.99 -9.57
C ALA A 181 -5.20 10.33 -9.41
N ALA A 182 -5.94 11.45 -9.34
CA ALA A 182 -5.37 12.76 -9.06
C ALA A 182 -4.71 12.81 -7.68
N ALA A 183 -5.29 12.16 -6.67
CA ALA A 183 -4.69 12.03 -5.34
C ALA A 183 -3.36 11.24 -5.40
N GLY A 184 -3.32 10.10 -6.10
CA GLY A 184 -2.08 9.33 -6.28
C GLY A 184 -1.00 10.09 -7.06
N PHE A 185 -1.38 10.84 -8.08
CA PHE A 185 -0.47 11.74 -8.77
C PHE A 185 0.09 12.80 -7.82
N GLY A 186 -0.77 13.43 -7.01
CA GLY A 186 -0.38 14.40 -5.98
C GLY A 186 0.54 13.81 -4.93
N ASP A 187 0.31 12.55 -4.53
CA ASP A 187 1.17 11.81 -3.60
C ASP A 187 2.61 11.67 -4.15
N ILE A 188 2.75 11.31 -5.41
CA ILE A 188 4.07 11.26 -6.05
C ILE A 188 4.67 12.65 -6.21
N LEU A 189 3.89 13.68 -6.59
CA LEU A 189 4.40 15.06 -6.68
C LEU A 189 4.93 15.58 -5.34
N GLY A 190 4.34 15.18 -4.22
CA GLY A 190 4.83 15.51 -2.89
C GLY A 190 6.27 15.07 -2.62
N LYS A 191 6.79 14.10 -3.39
CA LYS A 191 8.19 13.65 -3.30
C LYS A 191 9.21 14.74 -3.72
N TYR A 192 8.80 15.74 -4.50
CA TYR A 192 9.66 16.89 -4.78
C TYR A 192 10.09 17.62 -3.52
N THR A 193 9.11 17.98 -2.69
CA THR A 193 9.38 18.67 -1.43
C THR A 193 10.09 17.75 -0.45
N SER A 194 9.67 16.49 -0.36
CA SER A 194 10.30 15.50 0.52
C SER A 194 11.77 15.26 0.20
N LEU A 195 12.15 15.17 -1.08
CA LEU A 195 13.53 15.00 -1.50
C LEU A 195 14.38 16.24 -1.16
N LEU A 196 13.83 17.44 -1.42
CA LEU A 196 14.51 18.70 -1.08
C LEU A 196 14.73 18.80 0.44
N ASP A 197 13.72 18.53 1.23
CA ASP A 197 13.81 18.58 2.68
C ASP A 197 14.83 17.56 3.20
N TRP A 198 14.91 16.37 2.60
CA TRP A 198 15.90 15.37 2.96
C TRP A 198 17.32 15.82 2.64
N GLU A 199 17.54 16.47 1.46
CA GLU A 199 18.84 17.06 1.12
C GLU A 199 19.22 18.18 2.09
N ILE A 200 18.27 19.04 2.49
CA ILE A 200 18.50 20.08 3.50
C ILE A 200 18.84 19.48 4.86
N SER A 201 18.10 18.46 5.31
CA SER A 201 18.37 17.78 6.58
C SER A 201 19.76 17.14 6.62
N LYS A 202 20.23 16.57 5.49
CA LYS A 202 21.62 16.10 5.33
C LYS A 202 22.62 17.23 5.53
N LEU A 203 22.38 18.40 4.89
CA LEU A 203 23.33 19.52 4.90
C LEU A 203 23.35 20.26 6.25
N VAL A 204 22.21 20.45 6.88
CA VAL A 204 22.06 21.28 8.09
C VAL A 204 22.09 20.43 9.36
N GLY A 205 21.41 19.29 9.33
CA GLY A 205 21.21 18.38 10.48
C GLY A 205 22.19 17.21 10.52
N ASN A 206 23.02 17.03 9.47
CA ASN A 206 23.88 15.86 9.29
C ASN A 206 23.11 14.52 9.39
N GLU A 207 21.85 14.54 8.93
CA GLU A 207 21.01 13.35 8.92
C GLU A 207 21.43 12.35 7.85
N PRO A 208 21.19 11.05 8.05
CA PRO A 208 21.48 10.02 7.07
C PRO A 208 20.75 10.29 5.75
N PHE A 209 21.47 10.21 4.63
CA PHE A 209 20.93 10.38 3.28
C PHE A 209 21.38 9.25 2.38
N HIS A 210 20.45 8.64 1.66
CA HIS A 210 20.73 7.51 0.76
C HIS A 210 20.53 7.91 -0.70
N GLU A 211 21.64 8.19 -1.37
CA GLU A 211 21.66 8.58 -2.81
C GLU A 211 20.87 7.60 -3.70
N GLY A 212 21.01 6.29 -3.46
CA GLY A 212 20.29 5.27 -4.24
C GLY A 212 18.77 5.34 -4.06
N ALA A 213 18.29 5.52 -2.83
CA ALA A 213 16.86 5.67 -2.55
C ALA A 213 16.32 6.99 -3.14
N ALA A 214 17.04 8.10 -2.94
CA ALA A 214 16.69 9.39 -3.52
C ALA A 214 16.63 9.34 -5.06
N SER A 215 17.57 8.65 -5.70
CA SER A 215 17.60 8.46 -7.16
C SER A 215 16.38 7.66 -7.66
N LEU A 216 15.99 6.58 -6.97
CA LEU A 216 14.81 5.80 -7.35
C LEU A 216 13.51 6.60 -7.15
N THR A 217 13.39 7.34 -6.04
CA THR A 217 12.25 8.23 -5.81
C THR A 217 12.16 9.32 -6.87
N ARG A 218 13.29 9.94 -7.26
CA ARG A 218 13.35 10.95 -8.33
C ARG A 218 12.93 10.36 -9.67
N LYS A 219 13.38 9.15 -10.01
CA LYS A 219 12.98 8.45 -11.23
C LYS A 219 11.48 8.18 -11.29
N ALA A 220 10.87 7.73 -10.18
CA ALA A 220 9.44 7.53 -10.09
C ALA A 220 8.66 8.84 -10.32
N LEU A 221 9.14 9.94 -9.70
CA LEU A 221 8.59 11.27 -9.87
C LEU A 221 8.70 11.78 -11.32
N GLU A 222 9.88 11.65 -11.93
CA GLU A 222 10.13 12.05 -13.33
C GLU A 222 9.21 11.27 -14.28
N THR A 223 9.05 9.96 -14.08
CA THR A 223 8.11 9.13 -14.85
C THR A 223 6.68 9.64 -14.70
N CYS A 224 6.25 9.96 -13.48
CA CYS A 224 4.90 10.47 -13.24
C CYS A 224 4.64 11.81 -13.96
N VAL A 225 5.62 12.71 -13.98
CA VAL A 225 5.54 13.99 -14.67
C VAL A 225 5.61 13.83 -16.20
N GLU A 226 6.47 12.95 -16.71
CA GLU A 226 6.60 12.66 -18.15
C GLU A 226 5.29 12.17 -18.74
N TYR A 227 4.54 11.33 -18.01
CA TYR A 227 3.28 10.74 -18.47
C TYR A 227 2.03 11.42 -17.88
N VAL A 228 2.13 12.69 -17.53
CA VAL A 228 1.00 13.43 -16.89
C VAL A 228 -0.26 13.46 -17.75
N GLU A 229 -0.12 13.56 -19.06
CA GLU A 229 -1.27 13.58 -19.99
C GLU A 229 -2.01 12.24 -20.00
N GLU A 230 -1.27 11.13 -20.08
CA GLU A 230 -1.85 9.78 -20.02
C GLU A 230 -2.51 9.52 -18.67
N ILE A 231 -1.85 9.91 -17.57
CA ILE A 231 -2.40 9.76 -16.21
C ILE A 231 -3.67 10.59 -16.05
N SER A 232 -3.70 11.82 -16.59
CA SER A 232 -4.87 12.70 -16.51
C SER A 232 -6.08 12.15 -17.28
N ASN A 233 -5.84 11.39 -18.35
CA ASN A 233 -6.90 10.71 -19.09
C ASN A 233 -7.55 9.58 -18.28
N ALA A 234 -6.86 9.04 -17.27
CA ALA A 234 -7.28 7.91 -16.45
C ALA A 234 -7.69 6.68 -17.29
N ASP A 235 -7.05 6.50 -18.45
CA ASP A 235 -7.23 5.31 -19.27
C ASP A 235 -6.36 4.14 -18.77
N GLU A 236 -6.42 3.01 -19.46
CA GLU A 236 -5.66 1.82 -19.08
C GLU A 236 -4.15 2.08 -18.99
N LYS A 237 -3.60 2.83 -19.97
CA LYS A 237 -2.18 3.17 -20.00
C LYS A 237 -1.79 4.08 -18.84
N GLY A 238 -2.54 5.17 -18.64
CA GLY A 238 -2.26 6.14 -17.57
C GLY A 238 -2.38 5.54 -16.18
N ILE A 239 -3.43 4.74 -15.93
CA ILE A 239 -3.62 4.05 -14.66
C ILE A 239 -2.54 3.00 -14.42
N THR A 240 -2.12 2.26 -15.45
CA THR A 240 -1.03 1.27 -15.31
C THR A 240 0.29 1.96 -14.95
N ILE A 241 0.60 3.09 -15.59
CA ILE A 241 1.81 3.87 -15.28
C ILE A 241 1.75 4.39 -13.85
N LEU A 242 0.66 5.06 -13.47
CA LEU A 242 0.51 5.61 -12.13
C LEU A 242 0.60 4.52 -11.06
N MET A 243 -0.07 3.38 -11.26
CA MET A 243 -0.05 2.28 -10.29
C MET A 243 1.37 1.70 -10.12
N ASN A 244 2.12 1.52 -11.21
CA ASN A 244 3.51 1.08 -11.13
C ASN A 244 4.38 2.08 -10.36
N VAL A 245 4.26 3.38 -10.65
CA VAL A 245 5.00 4.44 -9.96
C VAL A 245 4.69 4.45 -8.46
N LEU A 246 3.41 4.31 -8.08
CA LEU A 246 3.00 4.25 -6.67
C LEU A 246 3.59 3.01 -5.96
N ILE A 247 3.55 1.84 -6.61
CA ILE A 247 4.16 0.61 -6.08
C ILE A 247 5.68 0.77 -5.91
N GLU A 248 6.35 1.34 -6.90
CA GLU A 248 7.80 1.60 -6.87
C GLU A 248 8.17 2.53 -5.71
N SER A 249 7.44 3.63 -5.54
CA SER A 249 7.62 4.57 -4.43
C SER A 249 7.45 3.87 -3.08
N GLY A 250 6.38 3.10 -2.91
CA GLY A 250 6.13 2.35 -1.67
C GLY A 250 7.19 1.29 -1.36
N LEU A 251 7.80 0.64 -2.37
CA LEU A 251 8.92 -0.28 -2.18
C LEU A 251 10.19 0.44 -1.74
N VAL A 252 10.47 1.65 -2.25
CA VAL A 252 11.59 2.48 -1.77
C VAL A 252 11.36 2.88 -0.32
N MET A 253 10.14 3.29 0.05
CA MET A 253 9.79 3.58 1.44
C MET A 253 9.98 2.35 2.34
N GLN A 254 9.59 1.15 1.90
CA GLN A 254 9.81 -0.10 2.64
C GLN A 254 11.31 -0.35 2.92
N ILE A 255 12.20 0.00 1.98
CA ILE A 255 13.64 -0.05 2.18
C ILE A 255 14.08 0.92 3.27
N LEU A 256 13.64 2.19 3.18
CA LEU A 256 13.98 3.23 4.15
C LEU A 256 13.49 2.88 5.56
N ASP A 257 12.26 2.37 5.68
CA ASP A 257 11.68 1.89 6.94
C ASP A 257 12.47 0.71 7.57
N SER A 258 13.17 -0.06 6.73
CA SER A 258 13.98 -1.22 7.17
C SER A 258 15.40 -0.84 7.60
N LEU A 259 15.81 0.39 7.32
CA LEU A 259 17.06 0.93 7.81
C LEU A 259 16.80 1.46 9.23
N ASP A 260 17.21 0.72 10.27
CA ASP A 260 17.22 1.19 11.68
C ASP A 260 18.07 2.47 11.89
N LEU A 261 18.21 3.28 10.83
CA LEU A 261 19.00 4.49 10.74
C LEU A 261 18.21 5.77 11.02
N LEU A 262 16.91 5.64 11.27
CA LEU A 262 16.08 6.79 11.61
C LEU A 262 16.04 6.94 13.14
N PRO A 263 16.79 7.88 13.72
CA PRO A 263 16.57 8.25 15.11
C PRO A 263 15.11 8.72 15.26
N GLU A 264 14.47 8.35 16.34
CA GLU A 264 13.13 8.79 16.73
C GLU A 264 12.99 10.32 16.62
N PRO A 265 11.85 10.79 16.26
CA PRO A 265 11.26 10.93 14.93
C PRO A 265 12.03 11.95 14.11
N SER A 266 12.87 11.49 13.18
CA SER A 266 13.55 12.40 12.28
C SER A 266 12.50 13.22 11.48
N ILE A 267 12.86 14.43 11.13
CA ILE A 267 12.09 15.34 10.27
C ILE A 267 11.66 14.62 8.98
N ILE A 268 12.44 13.65 8.50
CA ILE A 268 12.17 12.80 7.33
C ILE A 268 10.85 12.01 7.46
N TYR A 269 10.57 11.43 8.64
CA TYR A 269 9.29 10.73 8.89
C TYR A 269 8.10 11.69 8.89
N LEU A 270 8.32 12.92 9.36
CA LEU A 270 7.32 13.98 9.33
C LEU A 270 7.03 14.46 7.91
N ILE A 271 8.01 14.43 7.01
CA ILE A 271 7.91 15.04 5.68
C ILE A 271 7.45 14.02 4.64
N ILE A 272 8.01 12.80 4.63
CA ILE A 272 7.60 11.73 3.70
C ILE A 272 6.21 11.18 4.05
N GLY A 273 5.86 11.13 5.33
CA GLY A 273 4.57 10.64 5.82
C GLY A 273 3.48 11.69 6.03
N LYS A 274 3.80 13.00 5.97
CA LYS A 274 2.85 14.09 6.26
C LYS A 274 2.35 14.87 5.04
N CYS A 275 2.89 14.66 3.86
CA CYS A 275 2.44 15.39 2.66
C CYS A 275 1.08 14.94 2.13
N ILE A 276 0.37 14.03 2.83
CA ILE A 276 -0.89 13.51 2.32
C ILE A 276 -1.93 13.56 3.43
N CYS A 277 -2.65 14.63 3.45
CA CYS A 277 -4.05 14.75 3.89
C CYS A 277 -4.73 15.81 3.05
#